data_bd5ab645947abfeb6238b6fe16a9b272
#
_entry.id   bd5ab645947abfeb6238b6fe16a9b272
#
_cell.length_a   1.000
_cell.length_b   1.000
_cell.length_c   1.000
_cell.angle_alpha   90.00
_cell.angle_beta   90.00
_cell.angle_gamma   90.00
#
_symmetry.space_group_name_H-M   'P 1'
#
loop_
_entity.id
_entity.type
_entity.pdbx_description
1 polymer ?
#
loop_
_entity_poly.entity_id
_entity_poly.type
_entity_poly.pdbx_seq_one_letter_code
_entity_poly.pdbx_strand_id
1 'polypeptide(L)'
;MPADLPARWNGHAYLLYEAQRPRLVDDGALLVGDAAGLAYAASGEGIRPAVESARLAAPVILAARGRYSREDLEPYRRALAARFGRRDRRFAPPIPATLVAAAGRRLFRAGWFAKRVVLDRWFLHADQPALPSVL
;
A
#
# COMPACT_ATOMS: atom_id res chain seq x y z
N MET A 1 0.75 -28.47 -24.58
CA MET A 1 0.12 -27.15 -24.34
C MET A 1 -1.23 -27.43 -23.73
N PRO A 2 -1.54 -26.99 -22.53
CA PRO A 2 -2.91 -27.12 -21.98
C PRO A 2 -3.83 -26.22 -22.81
N ALA A 3 -4.87 -26.84 -23.39
CA ALA A 3 -5.79 -26.24 -24.35
C ALA A 3 -6.90 -25.39 -23.74
N ASP A 4 -6.92 -25.16 -22.42
CA ASP A 4 -8.06 -24.58 -21.70
C ASP A 4 -7.72 -23.32 -20.87
N LEU A 5 -6.94 -22.42 -21.46
CA LEU A 5 -6.82 -21.10 -20.87
C LEU A 5 -8.09 -20.28 -21.16
N PRO A 6 -8.75 -19.67 -20.17
CA PRO A 6 -9.95 -18.90 -20.41
C PRO A 6 -9.68 -17.75 -21.38
N ALA A 7 -10.58 -17.55 -22.34
CA ALA A 7 -10.47 -16.53 -23.37
C ALA A 7 -10.52 -15.09 -22.83
N ARG A 8 -10.87 -14.92 -21.56
CA ARG A 8 -10.88 -13.63 -20.84
C ARG A 8 -10.26 -13.80 -19.46
N TRP A 9 -9.23 -13.01 -19.18
CA TRP A 9 -8.66 -12.87 -17.86
C TRP A 9 -9.42 -11.78 -17.11
N ASN A 10 -9.96 -12.11 -15.93
CA ASN A 10 -10.46 -11.11 -15.02
C ASN A 10 -9.28 -10.56 -14.23
N GLY A 11 -8.95 -9.29 -14.45
CA GLY A 11 -7.89 -8.58 -13.74
C GLY A 11 -8.48 -7.51 -12.83
N HIS A 12 -7.88 -7.29 -11.69
CA HIS A 12 -8.14 -6.13 -10.84
C HIS A 12 -7.01 -5.12 -11.01
N ALA A 13 -7.38 -3.87 -11.25
CA ALA A 13 -6.45 -2.75 -11.21
C ALA A 13 -6.60 -2.05 -9.87
N TYR A 14 -5.48 -1.86 -9.15
CA TYR A 14 -5.44 -1.02 -7.95
C TYR A 14 -4.51 0.16 -8.18
N LEU A 15 -4.86 1.23 -7.51
CA LEU A 15 -4.12 2.46 -7.59
C LEU A 15 -3.04 2.46 -6.50
N LEU A 16 -1.81 2.74 -6.89
CA LEU A 16 -0.71 2.92 -5.95
C LEU A 16 -0.84 4.29 -5.29
N TYR A 17 -0.39 4.40 -4.04
CA TYR A 17 -0.42 5.65 -3.30
C TYR A 17 0.41 6.73 -4.00
N GLU A 18 -0.25 7.82 -4.32
CA GLU A 18 0.38 9.06 -4.76
C GLU A 18 0.09 10.15 -3.73
N ALA A 19 1.13 10.69 -3.10
CA ALA A 19 1.01 11.71 -2.05
C ALA A 19 0.25 12.98 -2.50
N GLN A 20 0.15 13.20 -3.79
CA GLN A 20 -0.50 14.37 -4.40
C GLN A 20 -1.90 14.10 -4.93
N ARG A 21 -2.54 12.97 -4.59
CA ARG A 21 -3.92 12.74 -5.03
C ARG A 21 -4.85 13.80 -4.46
N PRO A 22 -5.50 14.60 -5.31
CA PRO A 22 -6.26 15.77 -4.86
C PRO A 22 -7.57 15.43 -4.14
N ARG A 23 -8.03 14.18 -4.14
CA ARG A 23 -9.36 13.79 -3.64
C ARG A 23 -9.35 12.63 -2.66
N LEU A 24 -8.41 12.60 -1.72
CA LEU A 24 -8.45 11.62 -0.61
C LEU A 24 -9.50 11.99 0.44
N VAL A 25 -9.87 13.26 0.48
CA VAL A 25 -10.83 13.84 1.43
C VAL A 25 -11.70 14.82 0.67
N ASP A 26 -13.00 14.79 0.92
CA ASP A 26 -14.00 15.75 0.42
C ASP A 26 -15.07 15.96 1.48
N ASP A 27 -16.04 16.86 1.22
CA ASP A 27 -17.16 17.11 2.11
C ASP A 27 -17.96 15.82 2.35
N GLY A 28 -18.04 15.41 3.60
CA GLY A 28 -18.71 14.19 4.01
C GLY A 28 -18.04 12.87 3.58
N ALA A 29 -16.83 12.91 2.99
CA ALA A 29 -16.19 11.71 2.45
C ALA A 29 -14.69 11.66 2.69
N LEU A 30 -14.17 10.45 2.93
CA LEU A 30 -12.74 10.15 2.89
C LEU A 30 -12.50 8.75 2.31
N LEU A 31 -11.37 8.57 1.64
CA LEU A 31 -11.01 7.30 1.02
C LEU A 31 -10.03 6.54 1.88
N VAL A 32 -10.25 5.22 2.04
CA VAL A 32 -9.37 4.30 2.78
C VAL A 32 -8.91 3.14 1.89
N GLY A 33 -7.85 2.48 2.26
CA GLY A 33 -7.35 1.27 1.59
C GLY A 33 -7.11 1.45 0.10
N ASP A 34 -7.57 0.51 -0.70
CA ASP A 34 -7.38 0.50 -2.15
C ASP A 34 -8.05 1.68 -2.85
N ALA A 35 -9.18 2.17 -2.32
CA ALA A 35 -9.84 3.38 -2.84
C ALA A 35 -8.94 4.62 -2.67
N ALA A 36 -8.12 4.67 -1.63
CA ALA A 36 -7.10 5.70 -1.43
C ALA A 36 -5.79 5.39 -2.19
N GLY A 37 -5.72 4.29 -2.93
CA GLY A 37 -4.54 3.86 -3.67
C GLY A 37 -3.40 3.40 -2.78
N LEU A 38 -3.68 2.76 -1.65
CA LEU A 38 -2.67 2.41 -0.64
C LEU A 38 -2.04 1.02 -0.81
N ALA A 39 -2.42 0.27 -1.86
CA ALA A 39 -1.82 -1.03 -2.12
C ALA A 39 -0.29 -0.94 -2.29
N TYR A 40 0.42 -1.94 -1.77
CA TYR A 40 1.87 -2.01 -1.88
C TYR A 40 2.31 -2.29 -3.31
N ALA A 41 3.13 -1.38 -3.89
CA ALA A 41 3.58 -1.48 -5.28
C ALA A 41 4.35 -2.77 -5.57
N ALA A 42 5.09 -3.30 -4.59
CA ALA A 42 5.93 -4.48 -4.79
C ALA A 42 5.16 -5.80 -4.71
N SER A 43 4.13 -5.89 -3.87
CA SER A 43 3.38 -7.13 -3.61
C SER A 43 1.92 -7.07 -4.06
N GLY A 44 1.36 -5.87 -4.28
CA GLY A 44 -0.07 -5.69 -4.48
C GLY A 44 -0.91 -5.92 -3.22
N GLU A 45 -0.27 -6.16 -2.06
CA GLU A 45 -0.97 -6.39 -0.80
C GLU A 45 -1.59 -5.08 -0.31
N GLY A 46 -2.89 -5.09 -0.02
CA GLY A 46 -3.68 -3.95 0.40
C GLY A 46 -4.34 -4.08 1.78
N ILE A 47 -4.35 -5.27 2.38
CA ILE A 47 -5.08 -5.54 3.63
C ILE A 47 -4.53 -4.69 4.78
N ARG A 48 -3.23 -4.73 5.01
CA ARG A 48 -2.60 -3.95 6.06
C ARG A 48 -2.75 -2.44 5.83
N PRO A 49 -2.47 -1.87 4.65
CA PRO A 49 -2.76 -0.47 4.37
C PRO A 49 -4.23 -0.08 4.57
N ALA A 50 -5.18 -0.96 4.24
CA ALA A 50 -6.60 -0.70 4.47
C ALA A 50 -6.92 -0.58 5.96
N VAL A 51 -6.45 -1.51 6.78
CA VAL A 51 -6.64 -1.47 8.25
C VAL A 51 -5.95 -0.23 8.85
N GLU A 52 -4.71 0.06 8.45
CA GLU A 52 -3.97 1.20 8.95
C GLU A 52 -4.63 2.53 8.58
N SER A 53 -5.08 2.69 7.34
CA SER A 53 -5.78 3.91 6.90
C SER A 53 -7.13 4.10 7.62
N ALA A 54 -7.89 3.02 7.84
CA ALA A 54 -9.13 3.07 8.61
C ALA A 54 -8.87 3.50 10.08
N ARG A 55 -7.80 3.01 10.70
CA ARG A 55 -7.39 3.43 12.05
C ARG A 55 -6.96 4.89 12.12
N LEU A 56 -6.41 5.44 11.05
CA LEU A 56 -6.09 6.87 10.97
C LEU A 56 -7.33 7.72 10.71
N ALA A 57 -8.33 7.19 10.02
CA ALA A 57 -9.59 7.87 9.73
C ALA A 57 -10.48 7.99 10.97
N ALA A 58 -10.58 6.93 11.78
CA ALA A 58 -11.50 6.85 12.91
C ALA A 58 -11.38 8.03 13.89
N PRO A 59 -10.21 8.39 14.43
CA PRO A 59 -10.09 9.52 15.36
C PRO A 59 -10.45 10.86 14.71
N VAL A 60 -10.20 11.04 13.42
CA VAL A 60 -10.56 12.27 12.69
C VAL A 60 -12.07 12.38 12.56
N ILE A 61 -12.76 11.30 12.19
CA ILE A 61 -14.21 11.25 12.10
C ILE A 61 -14.85 11.54 13.47
N LEU A 62 -14.33 10.94 14.54
CA LEU A 62 -14.83 11.17 15.89
C LEU A 62 -14.61 12.63 16.35
N ALA A 63 -13.45 13.20 16.04
CA ALA A 63 -13.13 14.60 16.38
C ALA A 63 -13.99 15.60 15.61
N ALA A 64 -14.44 15.26 14.42
CA ALA A 64 -15.31 16.12 13.59
C ALA A 64 -16.71 16.34 14.19
N ARG A 65 -17.16 15.45 15.08
CA ARG A 65 -18.43 15.62 15.86
C ARG A 65 -19.64 16.02 15.00
N GLY A 66 -19.81 15.38 13.86
CA GLY A 66 -20.92 15.63 12.93
C GLY A 66 -20.67 16.76 11.90
N ARG A 67 -19.55 17.48 11.98
CA ARG A 67 -19.08 18.41 10.97
C ARG A 67 -18.09 17.69 10.06
N TYR A 68 -18.52 17.29 8.92
CA TYR A 68 -17.70 16.50 7.99
C TYR A 68 -17.34 17.31 6.75
N SER A 69 -17.00 18.60 6.96
CA SER A 69 -16.44 19.38 5.86
C SER A 69 -15.05 18.84 5.47
N ARG A 70 -14.64 19.14 4.27
CA ARG A 70 -13.29 18.81 3.80
C ARG A 70 -12.20 19.31 4.76
N GLU A 71 -12.40 20.49 5.35
CA GLU A 71 -11.47 21.10 6.29
C GLU A 71 -11.39 20.31 7.61
N ASP A 72 -12.53 19.89 8.16
CA ASP A 72 -12.60 19.07 9.37
C ASP A 72 -11.95 17.69 9.16
N LEU A 73 -11.97 17.15 7.94
CA LEU A 73 -11.41 15.85 7.59
C LEU A 73 -9.96 15.93 7.07
N GLU A 74 -9.42 17.11 6.81
CA GLU A 74 -8.05 17.33 6.32
C GLU A 74 -6.94 16.72 7.21
N PRO A 75 -7.09 16.63 8.56
CA PRO A 75 -6.12 15.92 9.39
C PRO A 75 -5.87 14.48 8.96
N TYR A 76 -6.87 13.80 8.40
CA TYR A 76 -6.70 12.44 7.86
C TYR A 76 -5.71 12.41 6.68
N ARG A 77 -5.81 13.35 5.73
CA ARG A 77 -4.89 13.43 4.59
C ARG A 77 -3.45 13.62 5.07
N ARG A 78 -3.24 14.46 6.09
CA ARG A 78 -1.91 14.67 6.69
C ARG A 78 -1.39 13.41 7.39
N ALA A 79 -2.24 12.69 8.10
CA ALA A 79 -1.89 11.43 8.75
C ALA A 79 -1.51 10.35 7.72
N LEU A 80 -2.26 10.25 6.60
CA LEU A 80 -1.90 9.37 5.49
C LEU A 80 -0.55 9.73 4.88
N ALA A 81 -0.30 11.02 4.62
CA ALA A 81 0.96 11.48 4.06
C ALA A 81 2.14 11.17 5.00
N ALA A 82 1.97 11.34 6.30
CA ALA A 82 2.99 11.01 7.30
C ALA A 82 3.27 9.50 7.35
N ARG A 83 2.24 8.65 7.24
CA ARG A 83 2.37 7.19 7.31
C ARG A 83 2.87 6.56 6.01
N PHE A 84 2.32 6.98 4.88
CA PHE A 84 2.52 6.35 3.58
C PHE A 84 3.35 7.21 2.61
N GLY A 85 3.45 8.52 2.82
CA GLY A 85 4.10 9.46 1.90
C GLY A 85 5.62 9.31 1.79
N ARG A 86 6.26 8.63 2.75
CA ARG A 86 7.70 8.29 2.71
C ARG A 86 8.01 7.02 1.93
N ARG A 87 7.08 6.50 1.16
CA ARG A 87 7.40 5.37 0.29
C ARG A 87 8.37 5.83 -0.77
N ASP A 88 9.59 5.54 -0.45
CA ASP A 88 10.77 5.63 -1.28
C ASP A 88 10.46 5.44 -2.76
N ARG A 89 10.65 6.49 -3.52
CA ARG A 89 11.33 6.33 -4.78
C ARG A 89 12.71 5.74 -4.47
N ARG A 90 12.78 4.47 -4.11
CA ARG A 90 14.03 3.75 -4.16
C ARG A 90 14.44 3.81 -5.61
N PHE A 91 15.38 4.67 -5.86
CA PHE A 91 16.17 4.68 -7.07
C PHE A 91 16.70 3.24 -7.21
N ALA A 92 15.97 2.41 -7.96
CA ALA A 92 16.51 1.16 -8.41
C ALA A 92 17.64 1.57 -9.36
N PRO A 93 18.90 1.27 -9.07
CA PRO A 93 19.97 1.56 -10.01
C PRO A 93 19.60 0.86 -11.33
N PRO A 94 19.97 1.39 -12.49
CA PRO A 94 19.69 0.78 -13.78
C PRO A 94 20.51 -0.51 -13.91
N ILE A 95 20.06 -1.57 -13.25
CA ILE A 95 20.65 -2.90 -13.38
C ILE A 95 19.98 -3.53 -14.60
N PRO A 96 20.75 -4.04 -15.58
CA PRO A 96 20.18 -4.74 -16.72
C PRO A 96 19.24 -5.85 -16.28
N ALA A 97 18.05 -5.90 -16.90
CA ALA A 97 16.99 -6.87 -16.53
C ALA A 97 17.48 -8.34 -16.59
N THR A 98 18.43 -8.64 -17.46
CA THR A 98 19.07 -9.95 -17.58
C THR A 98 19.87 -10.35 -16.34
N LEU A 99 20.60 -9.43 -15.73
CA LEU A 99 21.35 -9.67 -14.49
C LEU A 99 20.39 -9.81 -13.30
N VAL A 100 19.34 -9.01 -13.25
CA VAL A 100 18.28 -9.12 -12.22
C VAL A 100 17.59 -10.48 -12.32
N ALA A 101 17.26 -10.95 -13.54
CA ALA A 101 16.62 -12.24 -13.75
C ALA A 101 17.53 -13.43 -13.39
N ALA A 102 18.82 -13.35 -13.70
CA ALA A 102 19.80 -14.40 -13.36
C ALA A 102 20.07 -14.49 -11.85
N ALA A 103 20.29 -13.35 -11.22
CA ALA A 103 20.45 -13.26 -9.77
C ALA A 103 19.17 -13.68 -9.03
N GLY A 104 18.01 -13.25 -9.50
CA GLY A 104 16.70 -13.60 -8.96
C GLY A 104 16.49 -15.11 -8.94
N ARG A 105 16.70 -15.80 -10.08
CA ARG A 105 16.56 -17.27 -10.14
C ARG A 105 17.42 -18.00 -9.13
N ARG A 106 18.63 -17.53 -8.87
CA ARG A 106 19.54 -18.13 -7.88
C ARG A 106 19.09 -17.84 -6.46
N LEU A 107 18.67 -16.61 -6.17
CA LEU A 107 18.20 -16.17 -4.87
C LEU A 107 16.88 -16.83 -4.46
N PHE A 108 15.94 -16.98 -5.40
CA PHE A 108 14.67 -17.65 -5.13
C PHE A 108 14.81 -19.15 -4.82
N ARG A 109 15.93 -19.79 -5.21
CA ARG A 109 16.25 -21.17 -4.79
C ARG A 109 16.74 -21.27 -3.35
N ALA A 110 17.15 -20.17 -2.77
CA ALA A 110 17.58 -20.12 -1.36
C ALA A 110 16.35 -19.88 -0.47
N GLY A 111 15.92 -20.90 0.27
CA GLY A 111 14.73 -20.84 1.13
C GLY A 111 14.74 -19.69 2.14
N TRP A 112 15.91 -19.32 2.65
CA TRP A 112 16.04 -18.16 3.54
C TRP A 112 15.68 -16.84 2.85
N PHE A 113 16.03 -16.69 1.56
CA PHE A 113 15.71 -15.49 0.79
C PHE A 113 14.21 -15.39 0.54
N ALA A 114 13.58 -16.50 0.13
CA ALA A 114 12.13 -16.55 -0.09
C ALA A 114 11.37 -16.20 1.20
N LYS A 115 11.79 -16.75 2.35
CA LYS A 115 11.17 -16.44 3.64
C LYS A 115 11.43 -15.01 4.08
N ARG A 116 12.70 -14.62 4.23
CA ARG A 116 13.09 -13.39 4.93
C ARG A 116 12.94 -12.12 4.07
N VAL A 117 13.13 -12.23 2.77
CA VAL A 117 13.04 -11.08 1.87
C VAL A 117 11.69 -11.01 1.19
N VAL A 118 11.25 -12.13 0.60
CA VAL A 118 9.99 -12.11 -0.15
C VAL A 118 8.80 -12.12 0.79
N LEU A 119 8.73 -13.07 1.72
CA LEU A 119 7.58 -13.19 2.61
C LEU A 119 7.58 -12.10 3.69
N ASP A 120 8.62 -12.03 4.54
CA ASP A 120 8.62 -11.15 5.71
C ASP A 120 8.73 -9.67 5.34
N ARG A 121 9.57 -9.33 4.37
CA ARG A 121 9.84 -7.94 4.03
C ARG A 121 8.96 -7.37 2.91
N TRP A 122 8.78 -8.11 1.81
CA TRP A 122 8.01 -7.62 0.67
C TRP A 122 6.51 -7.85 0.83
N PHE A 123 6.12 -8.97 1.41
CA PHE A 123 4.71 -9.33 1.54
C PHE A 123 4.13 -8.86 2.86
N LEU A 124 4.71 -9.29 3.98
CA LEU A 124 4.18 -8.99 5.31
C LEU A 124 4.63 -7.64 5.86
N HIS A 125 5.64 -6.99 5.25
CA HIS A 125 6.23 -5.75 5.74
C HIS A 125 6.51 -5.79 7.26
N ALA A 126 7.04 -6.92 7.73
CA ALA A 126 7.27 -7.19 9.15
C ALA A 126 8.26 -6.21 9.81
N ASP A 127 9.06 -5.50 8.99
CA ASP A 127 9.98 -4.45 9.40
C ASP A 127 9.32 -3.10 9.68
N GLN A 128 8.05 -2.93 9.32
CA GLN A 128 7.33 -1.67 9.56
C GLN A 128 6.74 -1.65 10.97
N PRO A 129 6.94 -0.56 11.72
CA PRO A 129 6.35 -0.41 13.05
C PRO A 129 4.83 -0.47 12.95
N ALA A 130 4.20 -1.12 13.93
CA ALA A 130 2.76 -1.07 14.08
C ALA A 130 2.30 0.36 14.38
N LEU A 131 1.06 0.70 14.00
CA LEU A 131 0.47 1.94 14.48
C LEU A 131 0.27 1.84 15.99
N PRO A 132 0.51 2.95 16.74
CA PRO A 132 0.21 2.99 18.16
C PRO A 132 -1.27 2.63 18.39
N SER A 133 -1.54 1.96 19.51
CA SER A 133 -2.91 1.65 19.91
C SER A 133 -3.66 2.96 20.15
N VAL A 134 -4.78 3.13 19.45
CA VAL A 134 -5.73 4.22 19.71
C VAL A 134 -6.73 3.65 20.71
N LEU A 135 -6.41 3.75 22.00
CA LEU A 135 -7.33 3.57 23.11
C LEU A 135 -7.51 4.92 23.81
#